data_b7dfd932bae379bad3149e91b9d9c588
#
_entry.id   b7dfd932bae379bad3149e91b9d9c588
#
_cell.length_a   1.000
_cell.length_b   1.000
_cell.length_c   1.000
_cell.angle_alpha   90.00
_cell.angle_beta   90.00
_cell.angle_gamma   90.00
#
_symmetry.space_group_name_H-M   'P 1'
#
loop_
_entity.id
_entity.type
_entity.pdbx_description
1 polymer ?
#
loop_
_entity_poly.entity_id
_entity_poly.type
_entity_poly.pdbx_seq_one_letter_code
_entity_poly.pdbx_strand_id
1 'polypeptide(L)'
;LGSTEMDIFYSTCVELDVPLFIHPAPQGINGPYGDNRLDSFSLDLTVGFANDETAALGNLIFGGVLHRHPTLDVCISHGGGNIPFLAGRLALAAENRHTSPDWIREEGEFLKQLKLIWFDNHVHQNASLKLLEEIVGNERQVLGTNFLGWDQPDRNSLKSTPSFLANNAKKLLR
;
A
#
# COMPACT_ATOMS: atom_id res chain seq x y z
N LEU A 1 -4.26 4.90 -11.29
CA LEU A 1 -4.74 3.64 -10.69
C LEU A 1 -6.25 3.70 -10.40
N GLY A 2 -6.82 4.81 -9.92
CA GLY A 2 -8.25 4.90 -9.55
C GLY A 2 -9.23 5.01 -10.72
N SER A 3 -8.76 5.21 -11.97
CA SER A 3 -9.61 5.39 -13.16
C SER A 3 -10.33 4.09 -13.55
N THR A 4 -11.59 4.22 -13.99
CA THR A 4 -12.38 3.12 -14.57
C THR A 4 -11.79 2.58 -15.88
N GLU A 5 -10.90 3.31 -16.55
CA GLU A 5 -10.15 2.83 -17.70
C GLU A 5 -9.25 1.62 -17.34
N MET A 6 -8.88 1.48 -16.06
CA MET A 6 -8.10 0.35 -15.55
C MET A 6 -8.97 -0.88 -15.21
N ASP A 7 -10.30 -0.78 -15.25
CA ASP A 7 -11.17 -1.86 -14.79
C ASP A 7 -10.99 -3.16 -15.58
N ILE A 8 -10.68 -3.07 -16.87
CA ILE A 8 -10.37 -4.27 -17.69
C ILE A 8 -9.13 -5.01 -17.15
N PHE A 9 -8.09 -4.26 -16.72
CA PHE A 9 -6.89 -4.84 -16.12
C PHE A 9 -7.23 -5.50 -14.78
N TYR A 10 -7.98 -4.81 -13.93
CA TYR A 10 -8.38 -5.36 -12.61
C TYR A 10 -9.29 -6.58 -12.75
N SER A 11 -10.25 -6.57 -13.65
CA SER A 11 -11.09 -7.74 -13.97
C SER A 11 -10.25 -8.92 -14.42
N THR A 12 -9.25 -8.69 -15.27
CA THR A 12 -8.34 -9.76 -15.74
C THR A 12 -7.53 -10.34 -14.58
N CYS A 13 -7.03 -9.52 -13.65
CA CYS A 13 -6.34 -10.03 -12.46
C CYS A 13 -7.28 -10.90 -11.60
N VAL A 14 -8.53 -10.50 -11.44
CA VAL A 14 -9.56 -11.28 -10.72
C VAL A 14 -9.87 -12.59 -11.44
N GLU A 15 -10.08 -12.56 -12.76
CA GLU A 15 -10.37 -13.76 -13.56
C GLU A 15 -9.22 -14.79 -13.52
N LEU A 16 -7.99 -14.31 -13.53
CA LEU A 16 -6.79 -15.15 -13.45
C LEU A 16 -6.42 -15.55 -12.03
N ASP A 17 -7.12 -15.04 -11.02
CA ASP A 17 -6.86 -15.27 -9.59
C ASP A 17 -5.40 -14.91 -9.21
N VAL A 18 -4.90 -13.78 -9.70
CA VAL A 18 -3.54 -13.29 -9.43
C VAL A 18 -3.57 -12.01 -8.62
N PRO A 19 -2.76 -11.90 -7.56
CA PRO A 19 -2.63 -10.67 -6.79
C PRO A 19 -1.83 -9.61 -7.56
N LEU A 20 -2.19 -8.34 -7.33
CA LEU A 20 -1.49 -7.19 -7.88
C LEU A 20 -0.50 -6.65 -6.84
N PHE A 21 0.79 -6.62 -7.19
CA PHE A 21 1.84 -6.00 -6.37
C PHE A 21 2.13 -4.60 -6.88
N ILE A 22 2.08 -3.61 -5.99
CA ILE A 22 2.38 -2.22 -6.28
C ILE A 22 3.68 -1.84 -5.58
N HIS A 23 4.63 -1.36 -6.38
CA HIS A 23 5.92 -0.87 -5.92
C HIS A 23 6.24 0.44 -6.65
N PRO A 24 6.77 1.46 -5.97
CA PRO A 24 7.18 2.70 -6.61
C PRO A 24 8.34 2.45 -7.57
N ALA A 25 8.47 3.30 -8.58
CA ALA A 25 9.57 3.24 -9.53
C ALA A 25 10.48 4.45 -9.35
N PRO A 26 11.82 4.27 -9.42
CA PRO A 26 12.73 5.40 -9.42
C PRO A 26 12.44 6.29 -10.64
N GLN A 27 12.70 7.58 -10.48
CA GLN A 27 12.60 8.54 -11.58
C GLN A 27 13.58 8.15 -12.69
N GLY A 28 13.10 8.10 -13.92
CA GLY A 28 13.89 7.72 -15.08
C GLY A 28 13.17 8.01 -16.37
N ILE A 29 13.75 7.57 -17.50
CA ILE A 29 13.22 7.81 -18.86
C ILE A 29 11.73 7.43 -18.99
N ASN A 30 11.26 6.45 -18.22
CA ASN A 30 9.89 5.97 -18.20
C ASN A 30 9.20 6.14 -16.84
N GLY A 31 9.83 6.81 -15.88
CA GLY A 31 9.28 7.06 -14.55
C GLY A 31 8.42 8.34 -14.49
N PRO A 32 7.68 8.54 -13.41
CA PRO A 32 6.94 9.79 -13.19
C PRO A 32 7.91 10.97 -13.14
N TYR A 33 7.42 12.16 -13.51
CA TYR A 33 8.19 13.39 -13.33
C TYR A 33 8.54 13.57 -11.85
N GLY A 34 9.82 13.75 -11.58
CA GLY A 34 10.30 13.89 -10.23
C GLY A 34 9.96 15.21 -9.57
N ASP A 35 10.02 15.21 -8.28
CA ASP A 35 9.99 16.44 -7.49
C ASP A 35 11.44 16.86 -7.23
N ASN A 36 11.89 17.93 -7.86
CA ASN A 36 13.25 18.47 -7.74
C ASN A 36 13.67 18.74 -6.27
N ARG A 37 12.71 18.85 -5.36
CA ARG A 37 13.00 18.96 -3.92
C ARG A 37 13.57 17.68 -3.32
N LEU A 38 13.43 16.56 -4.02
CA LEU A 38 13.89 15.24 -3.60
C LEU A 38 15.20 14.80 -4.26
N ASP A 39 15.80 15.63 -5.13
CA ASP A 39 16.98 15.28 -5.90
C ASP A 39 18.27 15.11 -5.05
N SER A 40 18.27 15.60 -3.81
CA SER A 40 19.42 15.51 -2.92
C SER A 40 19.18 14.48 -1.81
N PHE A 41 20.29 13.92 -1.28
CA PHE A 41 20.28 13.03 -0.10
C PHE A 41 19.49 11.74 -0.29
N SER A 42 19.27 11.29 -1.51
CA SER A 42 18.42 10.13 -1.85
C SER A 42 16.99 10.27 -1.29
N LEU A 43 16.48 11.51 -1.23
CA LEU A 43 15.10 11.75 -0.78
C LEU A 43 14.07 11.22 -1.77
N ASP A 44 14.43 11.06 -3.04
CA ASP A 44 13.62 10.38 -4.05
C ASP A 44 13.28 8.94 -3.65
N LEU A 45 14.25 8.19 -3.12
CA LEU A 45 14.05 6.83 -2.62
C LEU A 45 13.40 6.80 -1.23
N THR A 46 13.85 7.66 -0.30
CA THR A 46 13.44 7.57 1.10
C THR A 46 12.12 8.26 1.41
N VAL A 47 11.79 9.32 0.70
CA VAL A 47 10.54 10.09 0.85
C VAL A 47 9.64 9.93 -0.38
N GLY A 48 10.23 9.98 -1.57
CA GLY A 48 9.50 9.89 -2.84
C GLY A 48 8.72 8.58 -2.94
N PHE A 49 9.35 7.45 -2.68
CA PHE A 49 8.70 6.14 -2.69
C PHE A 49 7.51 6.08 -1.73
N ALA A 50 7.68 6.54 -0.49
CA ALA A 50 6.58 6.58 0.48
C ALA A 50 5.42 7.49 0.04
N ASN A 51 5.73 8.61 -0.63
CA ASN A 51 4.71 9.50 -1.17
C ASN A 51 3.95 8.86 -2.34
N ASP A 52 4.65 8.17 -3.24
CA ASP A 52 4.04 7.49 -4.39
C ASP A 52 3.11 6.37 -3.94
N GLU A 53 3.52 5.57 -2.97
CA GLU A 53 2.69 4.53 -2.36
C GLU A 53 1.44 5.10 -1.68
N THR A 54 1.62 6.19 -0.94
CA THR A 54 0.50 6.90 -0.30
C THR A 54 -0.49 7.41 -1.34
N ALA A 55 0.00 8.00 -2.44
CA ALA A 55 -0.83 8.48 -3.54
C ALA A 55 -1.51 7.31 -4.28
N ALA A 56 -0.79 6.20 -4.49
CA ALA A 56 -1.32 5.01 -5.13
C ALA A 56 -2.50 4.44 -4.34
N LEU A 57 -2.35 4.26 -3.02
CA LEU A 57 -3.41 3.80 -2.14
C LEU A 57 -4.60 4.76 -2.09
N GLY A 58 -4.32 6.07 -1.99
CA GLY A 58 -5.36 7.08 -2.06
C GLY A 58 -6.18 6.97 -3.35
N ASN A 59 -5.51 6.84 -4.50
CA ASN A 59 -6.17 6.68 -5.81
C ASN A 59 -7.00 5.39 -5.90
N LEU A 60 -6.49 4.26 -5.39
CA LEU A 60 -7.22 3.00 -5.39
C LEU A 60 -8.50 3.08 -4.54
N ILE A 61 -8.38 3.64 -3.33
CA ILE A 61 -9.50 3.70 -2.39
C ILE A 61 -10.52 4.75 -2.83
N PHE A 62 -10.15 6.01 -3.03
CA PHE A 62 -11.08 7.05 -3.48
C PHE A 62 -11.64 6.78 -4.87
N GLY A 63 -10.86 6.16 -5.75
CA GLY A 63 -11.29 5.71 -7.06
C GLY A 63 -12.24 4.51 -7.03
N GLY A 64 -12.46 3.87 -5.85
CA GLY A 64 -13.41 2.78 -5.68
C GLY A 64 -13.00 1.47 -6.36
N VAL A 65 -11.71 1.23 -6.53
CA VAL A 65 -11.23 0.01 -7.22
C VAL A 65 -11.68 -1.25 -6.50
N LEU A 66 -11.44 -1.34 -5.18
CA LEU A 66 -11.85 -2.51 -4.40
C LEU A 66 -13.38 -2.57 -4.19
N HIS A 67 -14.08 -1.43 -4.31
CA HIS A 67 -15.53 -1.40 -4.31
C HIS A 67 -16.11 -2.04 -5.59
N ARG A 68 -15.49 -1.78 -6.76
CA ARG A 68 -15.88 -2.39 -8.03
C ARG A 68 -15.34 -3.81 -8.23
N HIS A 69 -14.19 -4.12 -7.64
CA HIS A 69 -13.49 -5.41 -7.74
C HIS A 69 -13.21 -5.99 -6.34
N PRO A 70 -14.23 -6.43 -5.59
CA PRO A 70 -14.10 -6.77 -4.17
C PRO A 70 -13.26 -8.02 -3.89
N THR A 71 -12.97 -8.81 -4.90
CA THR A 71 -12.12 -10.02 -4.81
C THR A 71 -10.70 -9.78 -5.31
N LEU A 72 -10.37 -8.56 -5.75
CA LEU A 72 -9.02 -8.20 -6.18
C LEU A 72 -8.10 -8.11 -4.96
N ASP A 73 -7.06 -8.91 -4.92
CA ASP A 73 -5.99 -8.76 -3.95
C ASP A 73 -4.93 -7.78 -4.44
N VAL A 74 -4.71 -6.72 -3.67
CA VAL A 74 -3.67 -5.71 -3.93
C VAL A 74 -2.70 -5.72 -2.77
N CYS A 75 -1.41 -5.86 -3.04
CA CYS A 75 -0.33 -5.77 -2.07
C CYS A 75 0.54 -4.55 -2.36
N ILE A 76 0.75 -3.71 -1.35
CA ILE A 76 1.58 -2.51 -1.43
C ILE A 76 2.88 -2.70 -0.65
N SER A 77 3.97 -2.15 -1.20
CA SER A 77 5.29 -2.20 -0.56
C SER A 77 5.45 -1.21 0.61
N HIS A 78 6.52 -1.35 1.36
CA HIS A 78 7.01 -0.45 2.42
C HIS A 78 5.93 0.02 3.42
N GLY A 79 5.06 -0.91 3.85
CA GLY A 79 3.96 -0.60 4.77
C GLY A 79 2.93 0.39 4.24
N GLY A 80 2.88 0.60 2.92
CA GLY A 80 1.98 1.58 2.28
C GLY A 80 2.42 3.03 2.44
N GLY A 81 3.73 3.24 2.60
CA GLY A 81 4.32 4.58 2.70
C GLY A 81 3.84 5.34 3.94
N ASN A 82 3.25 6.52 3.74
CA ASN A 82 2.78 7.37 4.84
C ASN A 82 1.32 7.05 5.26
N ILE A 83 0.67 6.08 4.65
CA ILE A 83 -0.75 5.76 4.90
C ILE A 83 -1.05 5.50 6.37
N PRO A 84 -0.27 4.71 7.13
CA PRO A 84 -0.59 4.48 8.54
C PRO A 84 -0.66 5.76 9.36
N PHE A 85 0.23 6.71 9.10
CA PHE A 85 0.22 8.02 9.77
C PHE A 85 -0.93 8.92 9.29
N LEU A 86 -1.30 8.85 8.02
CA LEU A 86 -2.31 9.71 7.40
C LEU A 86 -3.72 9.12 7.41
N ALA A 87 -3.91 7.88 7.85
CA ALA A 87 -5.18 7.16 7.76
C ALA A 87 -6.38 7.94 8.32
N GLY A 88 -6.24 8.51 9.52
CA GLY A 88 -7.30 9.34 10.13
C GLY A 88 -7.60 10.62 9.34
N ARG A 89 -6.57 11.28 8.76
CA ARG A 89 -6.76 12.45 7.92
C ARG A 89 -7.48 12.12 6.62
N LEU A 90 -7.17 10.98 6.03
CA LEU A 90 -7.78 10.53 4.78
C LEU A 90 -9.23 10.06 5.02
N ALA A 91 -9.48 9.37 6.14
CA ALA A 91 -10.85 9.00 6.55
C ALA A 91 -11.72 10.25 6.73
N LEU A 92 -11.23 11.24 7.47
CA LEU A 92 -11.95 12.51 7.65
C LEU A 92 -12.17 13.25 6.32
N ALA A 93 -11.22 13.19 5.40
CA ALA A 93 -11.38 13.76 4.06
C ALA A 93 -12.42 12.99 3.24
N ALA A 94 -12.45 11.66 3.33
CA ALA A 94 -13.44 10.84 2.67
C ALA A 94 -14.88 11.22 3.08
N GLU A 95 -15.09 11.42 4.36
CA GLU A 95 -16.41 11.78 4.92
C GLU A 95 -16.85 13.21 4.59
N ASN A 96 -15.94 14.20 4.60
CA ASN A 96 -16.30 15.61 4.66
C ASN A 96 -15.92 16.44 3.42
N ARG A 97 -15.08 15.93 2.51
CA ARG A 97 -14.69 16.71 1.32
C ARG A 97 -15.70 16.55 0.20
N HIS A 98 -16.09 17.65 -0.42
CA HIS A 98 -17.02 17.66 -1.57
C HIS A 98 -16.46 16.93 -2.80
N THR A 99 -15.13 16.75 -2.87
CA THR A 99 -14.45 16.00 -3.93
C THR A 99 -14.48 14.49 -3.71
N SER A 100 -14.89 14.02 -2.51
CA SER A 100 -15.01 12.59 -2.23
C SER A 100 -16.25 12.02 -2.92
N PRO A 101 -16.14 10.85 -3.57
CA PRO A 101 -17.29 10.13 -4.11
C PRO A 101 -18.32 9.79 -3.01
N ASP A 102 -19.61 9.78 -3.35
CA ASP A 102 -20.68 9.57 -2.35
C ASP A 102 -20.56 8.21 -1.64
N TRP A 103 -20.15 7.17 -2.35
CA TRP A 103 -20.04 5.81 -1.81
C TRP A 103 -19.05 5.67 -0.64
N ILE A 104 -18.03 6.56 -0.54
CA ILE A 104 -17.00 6.48 0.52
C ILE A 104 -17.29 7.42 1.70
N ARG A 105 -18.36 8.22 1.64
CA ARG A 105 -18.65 9.22 2.68
C ARG A 105 -19.26 8.65 3.95
N GLU A 106 -19.67 7.39 3.93
CA GLU A 106 -20.13 6.72 5.15
C GLU A 106 -18.98 6.65 6.18
N GLU A 107 -19.30 6.92 7.44
CA GLU A 107 -18.34 6.90 8.54
C GLU A 107 -17.57 5.57 8.58
N GLY A 108 -16.25 5.65 8.57
CA GLY A 108 -15.37 4.50 8.65
C GLY A 108 -15.17 3.72 7.33
N GLU A 109 -15.87 4.06 6.24
CA GLU A 109 -15.75 3.31 4.98
C GLU A 109 -14.32 3.35 4.42
N PHE A 110 -13.63 4.51 4.51
CA PHE A 110 -12.22 4.59 4.08
C PHE A 110 -11.33 3.56 4.81
N LEU A 111 -11.45 3.46 6.12
CA LEU A 111 -10.65 2.51 6.92
C LEU A 111 -11.04 1.05 6.64
N LYS A 112 -12.30 0.79 6.34
CA LYS A 112 -12.77 -0.53 5.92
C LYS A 112 -12.14 -0.92 4.58
N GLN A 113 -12.12 -0.03 3.60
CA GLN A 113 -11.46 -0.26 2.32
C GLN A 113 -9.94 -0.43 2.48
N LEU A 114 -9.30 0.36 3.33
CA LEU A 114 -7.87 0.26 3.62
C LEU A 114 -7.50 -1.14 4.15
N LYS A 115 -8.33 -1.73 4.99
CA LYS A 115 -8.13 -3.09 5.55
C LYS A 115 -8.32 -4.23 4.54
N LEU A 116 -8.80 -3.96 3.34
CA LEU A 116 -8.85 -4.95 2.25
C LEU A 116 -7.51 -5.08 1.52
N ILE A 117 -6.59 -4.15 1.70
CA ILE A 117 -5.28 -4.13 1.05
C ILE A 117 -4.27 -4.95 1.84
N TRP A 118 -3.40 -5.65 1.15
CA TRP A 118 -2.24 -6.33 1.71
C TRP A 118 -1.07 -5.36 1.82
N PHE A 119 -0.31 -5.48 2.89
CA PHE A 119 0.86 -4.63 3.14
C PHE A 119 2.08 -5.51 3.36
N ASP A 120 3.19 -5.21 2.71
CA ASP A 120 4.43 -5.72 3.26
C ASP A 120 4.79 -4.96 4.54
N ASN A 121 5.53 -5.60 5.42
CA ASN A 121 5.93 -5.00 6.69
C ASN A 121 7.38 -4.50 6.67
N HIS A 122 7.89 -4.12 5.50
CA HIS A 122 9.22 -3.55 5.37
C HIS A 122 9.26 -2.11 5.90
N VAL A 123 9.25 -1.98 7.21
CA VAL A 123 9.36 -0.73 7.96
C VAL A 123 10.48 -0.85 9.00
N HIS A 124 11.29 0.21 9.15
CA HIS A 124 12.59 0.11 9.82
C HIS A 124 12.54 0.28 11.32
N GLN A 125 11.42 0.72 11.90
CA GLN A 125 11.31 0.95 13.35
C GLN A 125 10.09 0.25 13.95
N ASN A 126 10.27 -0.29 15.15
CA ASN A 126 9.21 -0.96 15.90
C ASN A 126 7.98 -0.06 16.14
N ALA A 127 8.18 1.25 16.33
CA ALA A 127 7.07 2.19 16.51
C ALA A 127 6.23 2.32 15.24
N SER A 128 6.88 2.38 14.07
CA SER A 128 6.21 2.45 12.76
C SER A 128 5.49 1.13 12.44
N LEU A 129 6.13 -0.01 12.77
CA LEU A 129 5.50 -1.32 12.60
C LEU A 129 4.24 -1.47 13.47
N LYS A 130 4.31 -1.04 14.73
CA LYS A 130 3.13 -1.04 15.63
C LYS A 130 2.01 -0.15 15.11
N LEU A 131 2.34 1.03 14.59
CA LEU A 131 1.35 1.91 13.98
C LEU A 131 0.66 1.24 12.78
N LEU A 132 1.44 0.57 11.91
CA LEU A 132 0.89 -0.20 10.80
C LEU A 132 -0.07 -1.29 11.32
N GLU A 133 0.37 -2.08 12.32
CA GLU A 133 -0.46 -3.12 12.93
C GLU A 133 -1.77 -2.58 13.53
N GLU A 134 -1.72 -1.43 14.21
CA GLU A 134 -2.91 -0.80 14.81
C GLU A 134 -3.91 -0.32 13.74
N ILE A 135 -3.43 0.20 12.62
CA ILE A 135 -4.28 0.76 11.58
C ILE A 135 -4.87 -0.31 10.66
N VAL A 136 -4.05 -1.25 10.18
CA VAL A 136 -4.47 -2.22 9.16
C VAL A 136 -4.71 -3.63 9.70
N GLY A 137 -4.26 -3.93 10.93
CA GLY A 137 -4.31 -5.28 11.51
C GLY A 137 -3.19 -6.18 10.99
N ASN A 138 -3.18 -7.44 11.47
CA ASN A 138 -2.16 -8.43 11.12
C ASN A 138 -2.59 -9.39 10.01
N GLU A 139 -3.88 -9.43 9.67
CA GLU A 139 -4.46 -10.45 8.78
C GLU A 139 -4.03 -10.29 7.32
N ARG A 140 -3.61 -9.09 6.93
CA ARG A 140 -3.19 -8.74 5.57
C ARG A 140 -1.78 -8.13 5.52
N GLN A 141 -0.93 -8.52 6.46
CA GLN A 141 0.49 -8.19 6.41
C GLN A 141 1.31 -9.39 5.90
N VAL A 142 2.29 -9.13 5.06
CA VAL A 142 3.26 -10.10 4.56
C VAL A 142 4.69 -9.64 4.86
N LEU A 143 5.65 -10.55 4.85
CA LEU A 143 7.05 -10.19 5.06
C LEU A 143 7.63 -9.48 3.84
N GLY A 144 8.04 -8.22 4.02
CA GLY A 144 8.89 -7.49 3.08
C GLY A 144 10.35 -7.56 3.50
N THR A 145 11.25 -7.90 2.58
CA THR A 145 12.68 -8.00 2.87
C THR A 145 13.53 -7.05 2.04
N ASN A 146 12.92 -6.37 1.08
CA ASN A 146 13.64 -5.57 0.09
C ASN A 146 14.93 -6.28 -0.42
N PHE A 147 14.77 -7.54 -0.82
CA PHE A 147 15.89 -8.41 -1.20
C PHE A 147 16.76 -7.74 -2.28
N LEU A 148 18.08 -7.68 -2.03
CA LEU A 148 19.09 -6.94 -2.79
C LEU A 148 18.95 -5.41 -2.72
N GLY A 149 18.03 -4.86 -1.97
CA GLY A 149 17.96 -3.42 -1.69
C GLY A 149 19.02 -2.96 -0.68
N TRP A 150 19.24 -1.66 -0.63
CA TRP A 150 20.25 -1.03 0.24
C TRP A 150 19.94 -1.18 1.74
N ASP A 151 18.68 -1.40 2.09
CA ASP A 151 18.14 -1.48 3.46
C ASP A 151 17.61 -2.88 3.79
N GLN A 152 18.06 -3.91 3.04
CA GLN A 152 17.69 -5.29 3.31
C GLN A 152 18.05 -5.68 4.74
N PRO A 153 17.10 -6.23 5.54
CA PRO A 153 17.39 -6.70 6.89
C PRO A 153 18.39 -7.84 6.89
N ASP A 154 19.20 -7.92 7.94
CA ASP A 154 20.12 -9.04 8.07
C ASP A 154 19.38 -10.37 8.28
N ARG A 155 20.07 -11.49 7.92
CA ARG A 155 19.47 -12.83 7.99
C ARG A 155 19.10 -13.27 9.42
N ASN A 156 19.71 -12.68 10.45
CA ASN A 156 19.41 -13.07 11.83
C ASN A 156 18.12 -12.40 12.31
N SER A 157 17.86 -11.16 11.89
CA SER A 157 16.61 -10.47 12.19
C SER A 157 15.40 -11.22 11.59
N LEU A 158 15.58 -11.86 10.43
CA LEU A 158 14.54 -12.64 9.78
C LEU A 158 14.16 -13.94 10.53
N LYS A 159 15.04 -14.47 11.41
CA LYS A 159 14.75 -15.68 12.19
C LYS A 159 13.66 -15.47 13.25
N SER A 160 13.45 -14.24 13.68
CA SER A 160 12.41 -13.88 14.67
C SER A 160 11.10 -13.42 14.03
N THR A 161 10.96 -13.60 12.73
CA THR A 161 9.76 -13.20 11.97
C THR A 161 8.54 -13.96 12.46
N PRO A 162 7.42 -13.27 12.81
CA PRO A 162 6.19 -13.92 13.22
C PRO A 162 5.64 -14.87 12.15
N SER A 163 5.21 -16.06 12.56
CA SER A 163 4.73 -17.09 11.62
C SER A 163 3.47 -16.70 10.85
N PHE A 164 2.67 -15.77 11.37
CA PHE A 164 1.48 -15.29 10.67
C PHE A 164 1.82 -14.63 9.33
N LEU A 165 2.97 -13.96 9.19
CA LEU A 165 3.39 -13.34 7.94
C LEU A 165 3.56 -14.37 6.81
N ALA A 166 4.16 -15.52 7.13
CA ALA A 166 4.30 -16.62 6.17
C ALA A 166 2.94 -17.26 5.82
N ASN A 167 2.04 -17.37 6.79
CA ASN A 167 0.69 -17.88 6.54
C ASN A 167 -0.12 -16.92 5.68
N ASN A 168 0.02 -15.62 5.91
CA ASN A 168 -0.60 -14.59 5.09
C ASN A 168 -0.06 -14.59 3.67
N ALA A 169 1.27 -14.71 3.49
CA ALA A 169 1.86 -14.82 2.16
C ALA A 169 1.32 -16.02 1.37
N LYS A 170 1.11 -17.17 2.03
CA LYS A 170 0.47 -18.34 1.41
C LYS A 170 -0.97 -18.06 0.99
N LYS A 171 -1.72 -17.28 1.77
CA LYS A 171 -3.09 -16.88 1.39
C LYS A 171 -3.11 -15.92 0.22
N LEU A 172 -2.16 -14.98 0.16
CA LEU A 172 -2.06 -14.00 -0.92
C LEU A 172 -1.62 -14.65 -2.23
N LEU A 173 -0.67 -15.60 -2.17
CA LEU A 173 -0.09 -16.24 -3.35
C LEU A 173 -0.84 -17.48 -3.82
N ARG A 174 -1.78 -17.98 -2.99
CA ARG A 174 -2.61 -19.18 -3.19
C ARG A 174 -1.85 -20.50 -3.23
#